data_1c2bae47c10e03f6b0839c68d9f433e1
#
_entry.id   1c2bae47c10e03f6b0839c68d9f433e1
#
_cell.length_a   1.000
_cell.length_b   1.000
_cell.length_c   1.000
_cell.angle_alpha   90.00
_cell.angle_beta   90.00
_cell.angle_gamma   90.00
#
_symmetry.space_group_name_H-M   'P 1'
#
loop_
_entity.id
_entity.type
_entity.pdbx_description
1 polymer ?
#
loop_
_entity_poly.entity_id
_entity_poly.type
_entity_poly.pdbx_seq_one_letter_code
_entity_poly.pdbx_strand_id
1 'polypeptide(L)'
;GMVKPTGWHTAKYDNVDGKYLYNRCHLIAYQLTGENANNKNLITGTRSFNVDGMLPYEEMVGDYVRETGNHVLYRVTPVFDGDDLVAKGVQMEAMSVEDKGEDIKFNVFVYNVQDGVKIDYESGDSEADSSVQVTTENSKASQKYHTNQNSSNNSKNNSSNKNTTAAKTNTKTTASQKIRGNSRSKVYHCPGQRDYDRMGTSKYLVTFKSEKEAKAAGYHKAQR
;
A
#
# COMPACT_ATOMS: atom_id res chain seq x y z
N GLY A 1 -24.39 -19.00 -5.65
CA GLY A 1 -24.72 -17.83 -4.85
C GLY A 1 -23.44 -17.16 -4.35
N MET A 2 -23.52 -15.89 -3.99
CA MET A 2 -22.34 -15.18 -3.43
C MET A 2 -22.02 -15.72 -2.04
N VAL A 3 -20.73 -15.95 -1.75
CA VAL A 3 -20.24 -16.30 -0.43
C VAL A 3 -20.61 -15.20 0.57
N LYS A 4 -21.16 -15.60 1.71
CA LYS A 4 -21.42 -14.72 2.86
C LYS A 4 -20.52 -15.18 4.00
N PRO A 5 -19.48 -14.45 4.36
CA PRO A 5 -18.66 -14.77 5.53
C PRO A 5 -19.48 -14.70 6.82
N THR A 6 -18.95 -15.22 7.92
CA THR A 6 -19.58 -15.13 9.24
C THR A 6 -19.90 -13.68 9.61
N GLY A 7 -21.00 -13.44 10.32
CA GLY A 7 -21.42 -12.09 10.73
C GLY A 7 -21.78 -11.14 9.58
N TRP A 8 -22.06 -11.67 8.37
CA TRP A 8 -22.41 -10.84 7.22
C TRP A 8 -23.81 -10.26 7.31
N HIS A 9 -23.88 -8.93 7.35
CA HIS A 9 -25.12 -8.16 7.24
C HIS A 9 -25.04 -7.15 6.08
N THR A 10 -26.18 -6.73 5.55
CA THR A 10 -26.28 -5.65 4.60
C THR A 10 -26.65 -4.38 5.35
N ALA A 11 -25.66 -3.64 5.80
CA ALA A 11 -25.82 -2.37 6.50
C ALA A 11 -25.36 -1.21 5.61
N LYS A 12 -26.06 -0.05 5.70
CA LYS A 12 -25.76 1.15 4.90
C LYS A 12 -25.70 2.37 5.82
N TYR A 13 -24.67 3.21 5.57
CA TYR A 13 -24.45 4.47 6.26
C TYR A 13 -24.02 5.53 5.27
N ASP A 14 -24.52 6.75 5.43
CA ASP A 14 -24.22 7.87 4.50
C ASP A 14 -22.77 8.36 4.59
N ASN A 15 -22.13 8.17 5.74
CA ASN A 15 -20.73 8.51 5.99
C ASN A 15 -19.72 7.43 5.50
N VAL A 16 -20.19 6.31 4.97
CA VAL A 16 -19.33 5.25 4.42
C VAL A 16 -19.20 5.43 2.91
N ASP A 17 -17.98 5.37 2.39
CA ASP A 17 -17.74 5.39 0.95
C ASP A 17 -18.44 4.22 0.24
N GLY A 18 -19.25 4.53 -0.78
CA GLY A 18 -20.13 3.56 -1.43
C GLY A 18 -21.34 3.13 -0.59
N LYS A 19 -21.55 3.73 0.59
CA LYS A 19 -22.65 3.52 1.53
C LYS A 19 -22.76 2.15 2.19
N TYR A 20 -22.15 1.11 1.66
CA TYR A 20 -22.18 -0.24 2.25
C TYR A 20 -21.06 -0.40 3.28
N LEU A 21 -21.45 -0.67 4.54
CA LEU A 21 -20.51 -0.86 5.64
C LEU A 21 -19.57 -2.04 5.36
N TYR A 22 -20.16 -3.21 5.06
CA TYR A 22 -19.39 -4.43 4.93
C TYR A 22 -19.02 -4.76 3.49
N ASN A 23 -17.79 -5.20 3.35
CA ASN A 23 -17.21 -5.79 2.16
C ASN A 23 -16.89 -7.27 2.45
N ARG A 24 -16.90 -8.10 1.42
CA ARG A 24 -16.31 -9.44 1.47
C ARG A 24 -14.82 -9.26 1.27
N CYS A 25 -14.11 -9.05 2.38
CA CYS A 25 -12.70 -8.77 2.35
C CYS A 25 -11.91 -10.05 2.09
N HIS A 26 -11.06 -10.03 1.06
CA HIS A 26 -10.10 -11.10 0.87
C HIS A 26 -9.00 -10.99 1.94
N LEU A 27 -8.63 -12.12 2.55
CA LEU A 27 -7.44 -12.18 3.41
C LEU A 27 -6.18 -12.03 2.57
N ILE A 28 -6.11 -12.75 1.46
CA ILE A 28 -5.09 -12.55 0.43
C ILE A 28 -5.78 -12.00 -0.81
N ALA A 29 -5.39 -10.82 -1.25
CA ALA A 29 -6.03 -10.07 -2.32
C ALA A 29 -6.18 -10.88 -3.61
N TYR A 30 -7.27 -10.65 -4.33
CA TYR A 30 -7.51 -11.26 -5.65
C TYR A 30 -6.33 -11.09 -6.61
N GLN A 31 -5.70 -9.92 -6.62
CA GLN A 31 -4.55 -9.63 -7.46
C GLN A 31 -3.31 -10.49 -7.16
N LEU A 32 -3.27 -11.15 -6.00
CA LEU A 32 -2.16 -12.02 -5.58
C LEU A 32 -2.46 -13.50 -5.77
N THR A 33 -3.74 -13.91 -5.71
CA THR A 33 -4.15 -15.32 -5.75
C THR A 33 -4.98 -15.70 -6.96
N GLY A 34 -5.69 -14.75 -7.58
CA GLY A 34 -6.72 -15.02 -8.59
C GLY A 34 -8.00 -15.62 -8.02
N GLU A 35 -8.11 -15.82 -6.70
CA GLU A 35 -9.30 -16.40 -6.06
C GLU A 35 -10.36 -15.34 -5.77
N ASN A 36 -11.58 -15.54 -6.29
CA ASN A 36 -12.65 -14.56 -6.12
C ASN A 36 -13.68 -14.95 -5.05
N ALA A 37 -14.02 -16.22 -4.93
CA ALA A 37 -15.16 -16.67 -4.12
C ALA A 37 -14.84 -17.86 -3.21
N ASN A 38 -13.63 -17.89 -2.67
CA ASN A 38 -13.20 -18.89 -1.70
C ASN A 38 -13.60 -18.44 -0.29
N ASN A 39 -14.46 -19.23 0.38
CA ASN A 39 -14.92 -18.94 1.74
C ASN A 39 -13.82 -19.00 2.81
N LYS A 40 -12.70 -19.67 2.52
CA LYS A 40 -11.51 -19.68 3.39
C LYS A 40 -10.63 -18.43 3.24
N ASN A 41 -10.88 -17.64 2.19
CA ASN A 41 -10.15 -16.43 1.88
C ASN A 41 -11.01 -15.16 2.04
N LEU A 42 -12.23 -15.27 2.58
CA LEU A 42 -13.16 -14.15 2.72
C LEU A 42 -13.61 -13.99 4.16
N ILE A 43 -13.55 -12.74 4.66
CA ILE A 43 -14.12 -12.35 5.95
C ILE A 43 -15.05 -11.13 5.78
N THR A 44 -15.94 -10.93 6.77
CA THR A 44 -16.73 -9.71 6.89
C THR A 44 -15.85 -8.59 7.41
N GLY A 45 -15.61 -7.57 6.60
CA GLY A 45 -14.83 -6.40 7.00
C GLY A 45 -15.47 -5.10 6.55
N THR A 46 -15.19 -4.03 7.26
CA THR A 46 -15.70 -2.71 6.91
C THR A 46 -15.08 -2.17 5.63
N ARG A 47 -15.70 -1.13 5.07
CA ARG A 47 -15.14 -0.43 3.90
C ARG A 47 -13.77 0.16 4.22
N SER A 48 -13.63 0.84 5.36
CA SER A 48 -12.36 1.44 5.79
C SER A 48 -11.28 0.39 6.06
N PHE A 49 -11.62 -0.69 6.75
CA PHE A 49 -10.73 -1.82 6.96
C PHE A 49 -10.16 -2.37 5.65
N ASN A 50 -11.04 -2.59 4.67
CA ASN A 50 -10.65 -3.18 3.38
C ASN A 50 -9.79 -2.23 2.55
N VAL A 51 -10.20 -0.95 2.43
CA VAL A 51 -9.61 0.00 1.46
C VAL A 51 -8.52 0.86 2.06
N ASP A 52 -8.74 1.35 3.28
CA ASP A 52 -7.78 2.24 3.93
C ASP A 52 -6.75 1.46 4.76
N GLY A 53 -7.17 0.32 5.30
CA GLY A 53 -6.36 -0.54 6.17
C GLY A 53 -5.53 -1.58 5.40
N MET A 54 -6.18 -2.54 4.74
CA MET A 54 -5.50 -3.68 4.11
C MET A 54 -4.86 -3.34 2.75
N LEU A 55 -5.62 -2.68 1.87
CA LEU A 55 -5.22 -2.46 0.47
C LEU A 55 -3.82 -1.84 0.30
N PRO A 56 -3.36 -0.85 1.11
CA PRO A 56 -2.01 -0.31 0.96
C PRO A 56 -0.89 -1.35 1.09
N TYR A 57 -1.06 -2.31 1.99
CA TYR A 57 -0.09 -3.40 2.20
C TYR A 57 -0.16 -4.46 1.11
N GLU A 58 -1.38 -4.80 0.66
CA GLU A 58 -1.61 -5.72 -0.45
C GLU A 58 -0.99 -5.19 -1.76
N GLU A 59 -1.18 -3.90 -2.02
CA GLU A 59 -0.59 -3.25 -3.18
C GLU A 59 0.94 -3.17 -3.08
N MET A 60 1.50 -2.95 -1.89
CA MET A 60 2.95 -2.97 -1.67
C MET A 60 3.55 -4.31 -2.07
N VAL A 61 2.95 -5.42 -1.61
CA VAL A 61 3.37 -6.78 -1.96
C VAL A 61 3.18 -7.04 -3.46
N GLY A 62 2.02 -6.70 -4.00
CA GLY A 62 1.71 -6.92 -5.42
C GLY A 62 2.60 -6.13 -6.37
N ASP A 63 2.90 -4.88 -6.04
CA ASP A 63 3.78 -4.03 -6.84
C ASP A 63 5.22 -4.58 -6.81
N TYR A 64 5.72 -4.98 -5.64
CA TYR A 64 7.05 -5.58 -5.51
C TYR A 64 7.18 -6.83 -6.39
N VAL A 65 6.24 -7.77 -6.29
CA VAL A 65 6.26 -9.01 -7.09
C VAL A 65 6.19 -8.70 -8.60
N ARG A 66 5.34 -7.77 -9.01
CA ARG A 66 5.21 -7.37 -10.42
C ARG A 66 6.47 -6.69 -10.96
N GLU A 67 7.09 -5.85 -10.16
CA GLU A 67 8.25 -5.05 -10.58
C GLU A 67 9.55 -5.84 -10.56
N THR A 68 9.72 -6.74 -9.59
CA THR A 68 10.97 -7.50 -9.41
C THR A 68 10.92 -8.92 -9.94
N GLY A 69 9.74 -9.53 -9.95
CA GLY A 69 9.57 -10.98 -10.19
C GLY A 69 10.09 -11.84 -9.04
N ASN A 70 10.45 -11.22 -7.91
CA ASN A 70 10.91 -11.88 -6.70
C ASN A 70 9.72 -12.38 -5.87
N HIS A 71 10.03 -13.19 -4.85
CA HIS A 71 9.04 -13.79 -3.97
C HIS A 71 8.85 -12.98 -2.68
N VAL A 72 7.65 -13.02 -2.15
CA VAL A 72 7.31 -12.48 -0.83
C VAL A 72 6.68 -13.59 0.00
N LEU A 73 7.24 -13.84 1.18
CA LEU A 73 6.54 -14.61 2.20
C LEU A 73 5.47 -13.69 2.80
N TYR A 74 4.19 -14.03 2.59
CA TYR A 74 3.06 -13.20 2.99
C TYR A 74 2.04 -14.02 3.77
N ARG A 75 1.64 -13.51 4.94
CA ARG A 75 0.65 -14.12 5.81
C ARG A 75 -0.36 -13.10 6.29
N VAL A 76 -1.64 -13.45 6.24
CA VAL A 76 -2.73 -12.67 6.81
C VAL A 76 -3.55 -13.57 7.73
N THR A 77 -3.63 -13.20 9.00
CA THR A 77 -4.30 -13.98 10.04
C THR A 77 -5.45 -13.15 10.60
N PRO A 78 -6.72 -13.56 10.41
CA PRO A 78 -7.85 -12.91 11.06
C PRO A 78 -7.84 -13.21 12.56
N VAL A 79 -8.14 -12.19 13.36
CA VAL A 79 -8.16 -12.27 14.82
C VAL A 79 -9.59 -12.04 15.31
N PHE A 80 -10.17 -13.10 15.86
CA PHE A 80 -11.48 -13.07 16.50
C PHE A 80 -11.32 -13.04 18.02
N ASP A 81 -12.31 -12.52 18.73
CA ASP A 81 -12.38 -12.58 20.18
C ASP A 81 -13.41 -13.63 20.56
N GLY A 82 -12.95 -14.74 21.19
CA GLY A 82 -13.82 -15.86 21.52
C GLY A 82 -14.60 -16.41 20.32
N ASP A 83 -15.92 -16.42 20.43
CA ASP A 83 -16.85 -16.93 19.42
C ASP A 83 -17.44 -15.84 18.52
N ASP A 84 -16.83 -14.64 18.49
CA ASP A 84 -17.25 -13.54 17.63
C ASP A 84 -17.37 -13.99 16.16
N LEU A 85 -18.40 -13.53 15.46
CA LEU A 85 -18.63 -13.83 14.06
C LEU A 85 -17.87 -12.89 13.11
N VAL A 86 -17.45 -11.73 13.61
CA VAL A 86 -16.68 -10.72 12.86
C VAL A 86 -15.32 -10.56 13.51
N ALA A 87 -14.25 -10.63 12.71
CA ALA A 87 -12.89 -10.45 13.22
C ALA A 87 -12.68 -9.03 13.73
N LYS A 88 -11.98 -8.86 14.86
CA LYS A 88 -11.52 -7.54 15.36
C LYS A 88 -10.57 -6.86 14.38
N GLY A 89 -9.89 -7.65 13.56
CA GLY A 89 -8.94 -7.19 12.56
C GLY A 89 -8.13 -8.34 12.00
N VAL A 90 -7.08 -7.99 11.27
CA VAL A 90 -6.12 -8.97 10.74
C VAL A 90 -4.69 -8.59 11.10
N GLN A 91 -3.88 -9.60 11.40
CA GLN A 91 -2.44 -9.51 11.42
C GLN A 91 -1.92 -9.72 10.01
N MET A 92 -1.23 -8.75 9.45
CA MET A 92 -0.60 -8.83 8.12
C MET A 92 0.91 -8.83 8.28
N GLU A 93 1.56 -9.84 7.72
CA GLU A 93 3.01 -10.02 7.81
C GLU A 93 3.58 -10.30 6.42
N ALA A 94 4.66 -9.64 6.09
CA ALA A 94 5.35 -9.88 4.83
C ALA A 94 6.86 -9.74 4.97
N MET A 95 7.58 -10.54 4.18
CA MET A 95 9.02 -10.45 4.03
C MET A 95 9.42 -10.87 2.61
N SER A 96 10.16 -10.03 1.91
CA SER A 96 10.78 -10.38 0.64
C SER A 96 11.84 -11.48 0.84
N VAL A 97 11.85 -12.48 -0.03
CA VAL A 97 12.62 -13.72 0.18
C VAL A 97 14.06 -13.57 -0.25
N GLU A 98 14.30 -13.10 -1.48
CA GLU A 98 15.62 -13.08 -2.11
C GLU A 98 16.60 -12.14 -1.40
N ASP A 99 16.10 -11.06 -0.81
CA ASP A 99 16.87 -10.04 -0.10
C ASP A 99 16.71 -10.10 1.43
N LYS A 100 15.99 -11.15 1.93
CA LYS A 100 15.78 -11.40 3.37
C LYS A 100 15.07 -10.25 4.09
N GLY A 101 14.14 -9.61 3.41
CA GLY A 101 13.28 -8.57 3.97
C GLY A 101 13.86 -7.16 3.89
N GLU A 102 14.84 -6.90 3.01
CA GLU A 102 15.35 -5.54 2.82
C GLU A 102 14.36 -4.65 2.07
N ASP A 103 13.70 -5.18 1.05
CA ASP A 103 12.76 -4.43 0.24
C ASP A 103 11.34 -4.42 0.83
N ILE A 104 10.88 -5.58 1.31
CA ILE A 104 9.58 -5.73 1.97
C ILE A 104 9.78 -6.40 3.33
N LYS A 105 9.42 -5.70 4.38
CA LYS A 105 9.32 -6.26 5.72
C LYS A 105 8.33 -5.46 6.56
N PHE A 106 7.22 -6.08 6.89
CA PHE A 106 6.25 -5.51 7.82
C PHE A 106 5.56 -6.58 8.65
N ASN A 107 5.11 -6.16 9.82
CA ASN A 107 4.24 -6.91 10.71
C ASN A 107 3.30 -5.88 11.34
N VAL A 108 2.04 -5.87 10.90
CA VAL A 108 1.06 -4.85 11.26
C VAL A 108 -0.25 -5.49 11.63
N PHE A 109 -0.98 -4.86 12.56
CA PHE A 109 -2.36 -5.21 12.85
C PHE A 109 -3.29 -4.17 12.23
N VAL A 110 -4.22 -4.61 11.41
CA VAL A 110 -5.23 -3.78 10.77
C VAL A 110 -6.56 -3.99 11.47
N TYR A 111 -7.10 -2.96 12.09
CA TYR A 111 -8.36 -3.03 12.83
C TYR A 111 -9.57 -3.02 11.91
N ASN A 112 -10.54 -3.88 12.17
CA ASN A 112 -11.81 -3.94 11.44
C ASN A 112 -12.82 -2.95 12.04
N VAL A 113 -12.63 -1.68 11.74
CA VAL A 113 -13.40 -0.55 12.27
C VAL A 113 -13.91 0.35 11.16
N GLN A 114 -14.91 1.17 11.45
CA GLN A 114 -15.42 2.20 10.55
C GLN A 114 -15.73 3.48 11.33
N ASP A 115 -15.24 4.61 10.85
CA ASP A 115 -15.51 5.90 11.45
C ASP A 115 -17.01 6.19 11.51
N GLY A 116 -17.50 6.63 12.66
CA GLY A 116 -18.92 6.95 12.88
C GLY A 116 -19.86 5.74 12.96
N VAL A 117 -19.32 4.51 13.08
CA VAL A 117 -20.13 3.27 13.17
C VAL A 117 -19.60 2.37 14.29
N LYS A 118 -20.47 2.01 15.21
CA LYS A 118 -20.21 0.98 16.21
C LYS A 118 -20.60 -0.38 15.67
N ILE A 119 -19.71 -1.35 15.83
CA ILE A 119 -19.86 -2.73 15.36
C ILE A 119 -20.02 -3.64 16.56
N ASP A 120 -21.03 -4.49 16.53
CA ASP A 120 -21.13 -5.67 17.36
C ASP A 120 -20.41 -6.84 16.68
N TYR A 121 -19.24 -7.19 17.16
CA TYR A 121 -18.42 -8.25 16.57
C TYR A 121 -18.98 -9.65 16.82
N GLU A 122 -19.75 -9.84 17.91
CA GLU A 122 -20.38 -11.12 18.22
C GLU A 122 -21.39 -11.51 17.12
N SER A 123 -22.22 -10.56 16.68
CA SER A 123 -23.29 -10.80 15.71
C SER A 123 -23.00 -10.32 14.30
N GLY A 124 -22.21 -9.24 14.16
CA GLY A 124 -22.05 -8.47 12.93
C GLY A 124 -23.07 -7.34 12.77
N ASP A 125 -23.95 -7.11 13.75
CA ASP A 125 -24.84 -5.97 13.77
C ASP A 125 -24.07 -4.66 13.92
N SER A 126 -24.68 -3.55 13.55
CA SER A 126 -24.02 -2.25 13.59
C SER A 126 -25.01 -1.12 13.79
N GLU A 127 -24.56 -0.05 14.39
CA GLU A 127 -25.34 1.18 14.60
C GLU A 127 -24.50 2.42 14.32
N ALA A 128 -25.14 3.51 13.91
CA ALA A 128 -24.45 4.80 13.74
C ALA A 128 -24.07 5.35 15.13
N ASP A 129 -22.80 5.69 15.30
CA ASP A 129 -22.26 6.26 16.52
C ASP A 129 -21.15 7.26 16.22
N SER A 130 -21.50 8.55 16.26
CA SER A 130 -20.55 9.64 15.97
C SER A 130 -19.42 9.77 16.98
N SER A 131 -19.49 9.08 18.13
CA SER A 131 -18.40 9.04 19.10
C SER A 131 -17.28 8.10 18.69
N VAL A 132 -17.56 7.14 17.77
CA VAL A 132 -16.56 6.24 17.21
C VAL A 132 -15.70 7.00 16.20
N GLN A 133 -14.46 7.25 16.58
CA GLN A 133 -13.47 7.89 15.72
C GLN A 133 -12.31 6.95 15.47
N VAL A 134 -12.01 6.70 14.19
CA VAL A 134 -10.90 5.85 13.79
C VAL A 134 -9.60 6.66 13.84
N THR A 135 -9.06 6.81 15.06
CA THR A 135 -7.74 7.43 15.31
C THR A 135 -6.62 6.39 15.38
N THR A 136 -6.77 5.28 14.68
CA THR A 136 -5.94 4.10 14.77
C THR A 136 -4.65 4.22 13.96
N GLU A 137 -3.72 3.28 14.20
CA GLU A 137 -2.51 3.11 13.37
C GLU A 137 -2.84 2.92 11.88
N ASN A 138 -4.01 2.38 11.55
CA ASN A 138 -4.48 2.24 10.16
C ASN A 138 -4.62 3.58 9.45
N SER A 139 -5.29 4.56 10.09
CA SER A 139 -5.40 5.92 9.52
C SER A 139 -4.04 6.58 9.40
N LYS A 140 -3.12 6.34 10.33
CA LYS A 140 -1.74 6.85 10.25
C LYS A 140 -0.93 6.17 9.15
N ALA A 141 -1.08 4.87 8.97
CA ALA A 141 -0.42 4.13 7.89
C ALA A 141 -0.93 4.62 6.53
N SER A 142 -2.24 4.71 6.36
CA SER A 142 -2.88 5.25 5.15
C SER A 142 -2.48 6.70 4.89
N GLN A 143 -2.50 7.57 5.90
CA GLN A 143 -2.06 8.96 5.80
C GLN A 143 -0.58 9.09 5.46
N LYS A 144 0.28 8.22 5.98
CA LYS A 144 1.72 8.22 5.64
C LYS A 144 1.96 7.94 4.16
N TYR A 145 1.15 7.07 3.56
CA TYR A 145 1.22 6.82 2.12
C TYR A 145 0.57 7.95 1.29
N HIS A 146 -0.52 8.56 1.76
CA HIS A 146 -1.20 9.66 1.06
C HIS A 146 -0.46 11.00 1.20
N THR A 147 0.13 11.32 2.34
CA THR A 147 0.86 12.58 2.55
C THR A 147 2.13 12.65 1.70
N ASN A 148 2.78 11.52 1.43
CA ASN A 148 3.93 11.49 0.53
C ASN A 148 3.53 11.75 -0.94
N GLN A 149 2.29 11.53 -1.33
CA GLN A 149 1.79 11.88 -2.67
C GLN A 149 1.44 13.37 -2.79
N ASN A 150 0.90 14.00 -1.74
CA ASN A 150 0.54 15.41 -1.76
C ASN A 150 1.72 16.37 -1.61
N SER A 151 2.81 15.96 -0.97
CA SER A 151 4.02 16.78 -0.87
C SER A 151 4.78 16.94 -2.18
N SER A 152 4.53 16.06 -3.17
CA SER A 152 5.17 16.14 -4.48
C SER A 152 4.48 17.12 -5.44
N ASN A 153 3.26 17.57 -5.13
CA ASN A 153 2.48 18.43 -6.03
C ASN A 153 2.50 19.92 -5.66
N ASN A 154 3.14 20.32 -4.54
CA ASN A 154 3.09 21.72 -4.08
C ASN A 154 4.42 22.49 -4.20
N SER A 155 5.34 22.03 -5.05
CA SER A 155 6.58 22.75 -5.36
C SER A 155 6.69 23.12 -6.84
N LYS A 156 5.65 23.75 -7.38
CA LYS A 156 5.74 24.53 -8.61
C LYS A 156 4.90 25.80 -8.46
N ASN A 157 5.51 26.82 -7.91
CA ASN A 157 5.38 28.21 -8.33
C ASN A 157 6.28 29.09 -7.42
N ASN A 158 7.45 29.38 -7.87
CA ASN A 158 7.85 30.78 -7.96
C ASN A 158 9.08 30.97 -8.86
N SER A 159 8.83 31.79 -9.81
CA SER A 159 9.57 32.47 -10.82
C SER A 159 10.93 33.04 -10.36
N SER A 160 11.95 32.99 -11.21
CA SER A 160 12.46 34.22 -11.85
C SER A 160 13.66 33.92 -12.72
N ASN A 161 13.50 34.31 -13.96
CA ASN A 161 14.43 34.66 -15.01
C ASN A 161 15.81 35.14 -14.55
N LYS A 162 16.87 34.56 -15.15
CA LYS A 162 17.97 35.36 -15.74
C LYS A 162 18.75 34.53 -16.77
N ASN A 163 18.71 35.04 -17.98
CA ASN A 163 19.58 34.74 -19.12
C ASN A 163 21.06 34.91 -18.72
N THR A 164 21.92 34.02 -19.19
CA THR A 164 23.21 34.36 -19.77
C THR A 164 23.69 33.24 -20.70
N THR A 165 24.27 33.70 -21.79
CA THR A 165 24.63 33.04 -23.04
C THR A 165 25.98 32.32 -22.95
N ALA A 166 26.08 31.23 -23.74
CA ALA A 166 27.24 30.70 -24.49
C ALA A 166 28.40 30.01 -23.77
N ALA A 167 28.59 28.75 -24.11
CA ALA A 167 29.75 28.30 -24.92
C ALA A 167 29.59 26.85 -25.29
N LYS A 168 29.65 26.55 -26.59
CA LYS A 168 29.73 25.21 -27.16
C LYS A 168 31.10 24.62 -26.86
N THR A 169 31.14 23.48 -26.17
CA THR A 169 32.29 22.57 -26.26
C THR A 169 31.74 21.18 -26.43
N ASN A 170 32.03 20.60 -27.59
CA ASN A 170 31.76 19.20 -27.90
C ASN A 170 32.61 18.32 -26.99
N THR A 171 31.99 17.67 -26.03
CA THR A 171 32.52 16.48 -25.38
C THR A 171 31.43 15.42 -25.41
N LYS A 172 31.75 14.30 -26.01
CA LYS A 172 30.96 13.09 -26.09
C LYS A 172 30.63 12.64 -24.68
N THR A 173 29.52 13.11 -24.12
CA THR A 173 29.05 12.73 -22.79
C THR A 173 28.20 11.49 -22.97
N THR A 174 28.70 10.36 -22.50
CA THR A 174 27.88 9.18 -22.16
C THR A 174 26.67 9.68 -21.39
N ALA A 175 25.48 9.42 -21.91
CA ALA A 175 24.24 9.75 -21.24
C ALA A 175 24.28 9.13 -19.83
N SER A 176 24.36 9.97 -18.80
CA SER A 176 24.36 9.50 -17.41
C SER A 176 23.00 8.84 -17.17
N GLN A 177 23.03 7.52 -17.09
CA GLN A 177 21.83 6.75 -16.81
C GLN A 177 21.33 7.14 -15.41
N LYS A 178 20.07 7.58 -15.32
CA LYS A 178 19.46 8.03 -14.07
C LYS A 178 19.22 6.84 -13.14
N ILE A 179 19.36 7.05 -11.85
CA ILE A 179 18.89 6.10 -10.84
C ILE A 179 17.37 6.03 -10.88
N ARG A 180 16.80 4.86 -10.93
CA ARG A 180 15.34 4.62 -10.98
C ARG A 180 14.85 4.10 -9.63
N GLY A 181 13.93 4.81 -9.00
CA GLY A 181 13.34 4.42 -7.72
C GLY A 181 11.84 4.21 -7.83
N ASN A 182 11.30 3.39 -6.94
CA ASN A 182 9.88 3.23 -6.74
C ASN A 182 9.44 4.12 -5.57
N SER A 183 8.54 5.07 -5.84
CA SER A 183 8.07 6.00 -4.80
C SER A 183 7.30 5.31 -3.68
N ARG A 184 6.77 4.13 -3.92
CA ARG A 184 5.98 3.36 -2.98
C ARG A 184 6.86 2.50 -2.07
N SER A 185 7.67 1.59 -2.63
CA SER A 185 8.56 0.72 -1.85
C SER A 185 9.79 1.43 -1.30
N LYS A 186 10.11 2.64 -1.82
CA LYS A 186 11.33 3.39 -1.50
C LYS A 186 12.63 2.66 -1.87
N VAL A 187 12.55 1.70 -2.77
CA VAL A 187 13.71 1.02 -3.34
C VAL A 187 14.19 1.77 -4.58
N TYR A 188 15.52 1.87 -4.78
CA TYR A 188 16.07 2.38 -6.02
C TYR A 188 17.02 1.37 -6.69
N HIS A 189 17.04 1.41 -8.01
CA HIS A 189 17.88 0.57 -8.87
C HIS A 189 18.88 1.42 -9.62
N CYS A 190 20.13 0.93 -9.66
CA CYS A 190 21.20 1.50 -10.47
C CYS A 190 21.21 0.85 -11.87
N PRO A 191 21.70 1.58 -12.89
CA PRO A 191 21.93 1.01 -14.21
C PRO A 191 22.74 -0.28 -14.13
N GLY A 192 22.26 -1.32 -14.84
CA GLY A 192 22.90 -2.64 -14.86
C GLY A 192 22.45 -3.60 -13.76
N GLN A 193 21.63 -3.16 -12.80
CA GLN A 193 20.94 -4.08 -11.88
C GLN A 193 19.79 -4.82 -12.59
N ARG A 194 19.48 -6.03 -12.14
CA ARG A 194 18.53 -6.96 -12.77
C ARG A 194 17.16 -6.31 -13.09
N ASP A 195 16.63 -5.51 -12.19
CA ASP A 195 15.28 -4.96 -12.31
C ASP A 195 15.27 -3.48 -12.76
N TYR A 196 16.43 -2.93 -13.10
CA TYR A 196 16.56 -1.53 -13.52
C TYR A 196 15.67 -1.18 -14.73
N ASP A 197 15.61 -2.05 -15.74
CA ASP A 197 14.82 -1.79 -16.94
C ASP A 197 13.33 -1.95 -16.69
N ARG A 198 12.94 -2.92 -15.87
CA ARG A 198 11.56 -3.14 -15.45
C ARG A 198 11.02 -1.96 -14.65
N MET A 199 11.85 -1.39 -13.77
CA MET A 199 11.49 -0.18 -13.02
C MET A 199 11.13 1.00 -13.94
N GLY A 200 11.67 1.04 -15.14
CA GLY A 200 11.38 2.10 -16.13
C GLY A 200 9.93 2.18 -16.58
N THR A 201 9.16 1.10 -16.42
CA THR A 201 7.72 1.01 -16.78
C THR A 201 6.80 1.09 -15.57
N SER A 202 7.35 1.23 -14.36
CA SER A 202 6.56 1.34 -13.13
C SER A 202 5.73 2.63 -13.09
N LYS A 203 4.47 2.52 -12.70
CA LYS A 203 3.60 3.70 -12.46
C LYS A 203 4.09 4.56 -11.27
N TYR A 204 4.97 4.01 -10.43
CA TYR A 204 5.58 4.67 -9.26
C TYR A 204 7.02 5.12 -9.54
N LEU A 205 7.44 5.16 -10.79
CA LEU A 205 8.80 5.55 -11.17
C LEU A 205 9.14 6.96 -10.69
N VAL A 206 10.24 7.05 -9.95
CA VAL A 206 10.93 8.30 -9.63
C VAL A 206 12.37 8.18 -10.10
N THR A 207 12.93 9.24 -10.65
CA THR A 207 14.31 9.23 -11.13
C THR A 207 15.18 10.19 -10.34
N PHE A 208 16.40 9.75 -9.99
CA PHE A 208 17.41 10.53 -9.29
C PHE A 208 18.65 10.69 -10.15
N LYS A 209 19.39 11.77 -9.94
CA LYS A 209 20.65 12.03 -10.64
C LYS A 209 21.81 11.22 -10.07
N SER A 210 21.68 10.77 -8.82
CA SER A 210 22.70 10.00 -8.12
C SER A 210 22.13 9.15 -7.01
N GLU A 211 22.86 8.10 -6.57
CA GLU A 211 22.51 7.31 -5.40
C GLU A 211 22.46 8.17 -4.11
N LYS A 212 23.29 9.22 -4.03
CA LYS A 212 23.29 10.15 -2.90
C LYS A 212 21.94 10.88 -2.80
N GLU A 213 21.41 11.32 -3.94
CA GLU A 213 20.11 11.99 -4.01
C GLU A 213 18.97 11.03 -3.64
N ALA A 214 19.01 9.79 -4.14
CA ALA A 214 18.03 8.77 -3.79
C ALA A 214 18.02 8.46 -2.29
N LYS A 215 19.21 8.26 -1.70
CA LYS A 215 19.36 8.03 -0.24
C LYS A 215 18.88 9.23 0.59
N ALA A 216 19.20 10.45 0.18
CA ALA A 216 18.74 11.68 0.84
C ALA A 216 17.20 11.82 0.78
N ALA A 217 16.56 11.28 -0.26
CA ALA A 217 15.11 11.22 -0.41
C ALA A 217 14.46 10.05 0.37
N GLY A 218 15.23 9.31 1.16
CA GLY A 218 14.75 8.20 1.98
C GLY A 218 14.61 6.87 1.23
N TYR A 219 15.31 6.73 0.08
CA TYR A 219 15.31 5.47 -0.67
C TYR A 219 16.53 4.61 -0.30
N HIS A 220 16.36 3.31 -0.32
CA HIS A 220 17.45 2.34 -0.16
C HIS A 220 17.73 1.61 -1.48
N LYS A 221 18.95 1.08 -1.62
CA LYS A 221 19.39 0.44 -2.86
C LYS A 221 18.88 -0.99 -2.92
N ALA A 222 18.34 -1.39 -4.06
CA ALA A 222 18.08 -2.80 -4.35
C ALA A 222 19.40 -3.58 -4.34
N GLN A 223 19.44 -4.75 -3.69
CA GLN A 223 20.69 -5.49 -3.44
C GLN A 223 21.19 -6.32 -4.62
N ARG A 224 20.52 -6.35 -5.78
CA ARG A 224 20.96 -7.12 -6.96
C ARG A 224 20.73 -6.39 -8.27
#